data_dc8d4f83b5548d708228b33458a4f857
#
_entry.id   dc8d4f83b5548d708228b33458a4f857
#
_cell.length_a   1.000
_cell.length_b   1.000
_cell.length_c   1.000
_cell.angle_alpha   90.00
_cell.angle_beta   90.00
_cell.angle_gamma   90.00
#
_symmetry.space_group_name_H-M   'P 1'
#
loop_
_entity.id
_entity.type
_entity.pdbx_description
1 polymer ?
#
loop_
_entity_poly.entity_id
_entity_poly.type
_entity_poly.pdbx_seq_one_letter_code
_entity_poly.pdbx_strand_id
1 'polypeptide(L)'
;MSEHERAEQDEGLEQPVGEAQPVVSGEVMPYAPPVANRTVDLRNVATDSWTDVLADVVTLSRGICGTEFVPAGLRGSMEKTTAAILYGRELGLPPMTALGSIHVIDGRAGTSAESMRALILQAGHELEIREMTTSRCRIAGRRRGSESWTEAVAAKAEFDQVRIRTRGGSMKLTEKDNWRNWPAEMLLARATTRLARMMFADVIHGMRSTEELSDMTETGQAPAAGRADAGQVPAPA
;
A
#
# COMPACT_ATOMS: atom_id res chain seq x y z
N MET A 1 56.62 -38.69 42.35
CA MET A 1 55.73 -39.02 43.45
C MET A 1 54.51 -38.19 43.29
N SER A 2 53.39 -38.64 43.03
CA SER A 2 52.73 -39.88 42.63
C SER A 2 51.41 -39.39 42.03
N GLU A 3 51.23 -39.73 40.80
CA GLU A 3 49.91 -40.00 40.23
C GLU A 3 49.25 -41.06 41.13
N HIS A 4 48.08 -40.79 41.55
CA HIS A 4 46.97 -41.62 41.91
C HIS A 4 46.07 -40.90 42.93
N GLU A 5 44.86 -40.88 42.64
CA GLU A 5 43.67 -40.52 43.43
C GLU A 5 42.93 -39.28 42.92
N ARG A 6 42.22 -39.48 41.84
CA ARG A 6 40.93 -38.83 41.53
C ARG A 6 40.21 -39.57 40.40
N ALA A 7 39.88 -40.81 40.70
CA ALA A 7 38.78 -41.49 40.05
C ALA A 7 37.69 -41.65 41.12
N GLU A 8 36.46 -41.65 40.67
CA GLU A 8 35.21 -41.83 41.41
C GLU A 8 34.58 -40.57 42.01
N GLN A 9 33.71 -39.98 41.21
CA GLN A 9 32.32 -39.62 41.56
C GLN A 9 31.68 -38.87 40.39
N ASP A 10 31.37 -39.63 39.34
CA ASP A 10 30.38 -39.22 38.34
C ASP A 10 29.13 -40.07 38.57
N GLU A 11 28.38 -39.73 39.60
CA GLU A 11 27.04 -40.26 39.78
C GLU A 11 26.08 -39.41 38.92
N GLY A 12 25.73 -40.00 37.77
CA GLY A 12 24.71 -39.47 36.85
C GLY A 12 23.38 -39.25 37.56
N LEU A 13 23.00 -38.01 37.63
CA LEU A 13 21.61 -37.63 37.87
C LEU A 13 20.83 -37.81 36.54
N GLU A 14 20.35 -39.02 36.31
CA GLU A 14 19.27 -39.28 35.37
C GLU A 14 18.03 -38.52 35.86
N GLN A 15 17.72 -37.40 35.20
CA GLN A 15 16.44 -36.75 35.35
C GLN A 15 15.37 -37.64 34.70
N PRO A 16 14.25 -37.93 35.36
CA PRO A 16 13.17 -38.69 34.76
C PRO A 16 12.61 -37.90 33.56
N VAL A 17 12.63 -38.55 32.40
CA VAL A 17 11.94 -38.09 31.19
C VAL A 17 10.47 -37.91 31.55
N GLY A 18 10.02 -36.65 31.61
CA GLY A 18 8.63 -36.32 31.89
C GLY A 18 7.73 -37.03 30.88
N GLU A 19 6.73 -37.72 31.39
CA GLU A 19 5.68 -38.34 30.61
C GLU A 19 5.12 -37.30 29.64
N ALA A 20 5.18 -37.62 28.36
CA ALA A 20 4.56 -36.81 27.30
C ALA A 20 3.05 -36.70 27.59
N GLN A 21 2.59 -35.52 27.91
CA GLN A 21 1.18 -35.26 28.08
C GLN A 21 0.45 -35.60 26.75
N PRO A 22 -0.70 -36.28 26.81
CA PRO A 22 -1.45 -36.63 25.62
C PRO A 22 -1.80 -35.34 24.86
N VAL A 23 -1.38 -35.26 23.62
CA VAL A 23 -1.82 -34.21 22.68
C VAL A 23 -3.35 -34.30 22.63
N VAL A 24 -4.03 -33.31 23.18
CA VAL A 24 -5.47 -33.17 23.08
C VAL A 24 -5.78 -33.12 21.59
N SER A 25 -6.37 -34.20 21.08
CA SER A 25 -6.94 -34.23 19.72
C SER A 25 -8.06 -33.22 19.71
N GLY A 26 -7.72 -31.95 19.43
CA GLY A 26 -8.70 -30.94 19.06
C GLY A 26 -9.39 -31.46 17.81
N GLU A 27 -10.69 -31.69 17.91
CA GLU A 27 -11.53 -31.96 16.76
C GLU A 27 -11.28 -30.81 15.77
N VAL A 28 -10.54 -31.11 14.69
CA VAL A 28 -10.36 -30.17 13.60
C VAL A 28 -11.75 -29.98 13.02
N MET A 29 -12.40 -28.88 13.35
CA MET A 29 -13.65 -28.52 12.69
C MET A 29 -13.40 -28.55 11.18
N PRO A 30 -14.18 -29.32 10.41
CA PRO A 30 -13.99 -29.39 8.99
C PRO A 30 -14.05 -27.95 8.44
N TYR A 31 -13.00 -27.55 7.74
CA TYR A 31 -12.99 -26.29 7.01
C TYR A 31 -14.17 -26.30 6.07
N ALA A 32 -15.22 -25.58 6.41
CA ALA A 32 -16.29 -25.29 5.48
C ALA A 32 -15.68 -24.40 4.40
N PRO A 33 -15.59 -24.85 3.14
CA PRO A 33 -15.11 -24.00 2.07
C PRO A 33 -15.97 -22.72 2.10
N PRO A 34 -15.37 -21.55 1.91
CA PRO A 34 -16.11 -20.30 1.88
C PRO A 34 -17.26 -20.51 0.87
N VAL A 35 -18.46 -20.21 1.32
CA VAL A 35 -19.69 -20.25 0.54
C VAL A 35 -19.37 -19.66 -0.83
N ALA A 36 -19.61 -20.47 -1.86
CA ALA A 36 -19.19 -20.29 -3.24
C ALA A 36 -18.82 -18.84 -3.57
N ASN A 37 -17.58 -18.63 -4.02
CA ASN A 37 -17.11 -17.37 -4.57
C ASN A 37 -18.28 -16.69 -5.29
N ARG A 38 -18.97 -15.79 -4.63
CA ARG A 38 -19.64 -14.71 -5.30
C ARG A 38 -18.49 -13.98 -5.99
N THR A 39 -18.20 -14.38 -7.21
CA THR A 39 -17.41 -13.58 -8.12
C THR A 39 -18.20 -12.30 -8.27
N VAL A 40 -17.97 -11.36 -7.38
CA VAL A 40 -18.47 -10.01 -7.52
C VAL A 40 -17.80 -9.52 -8.78
N ASP A 41 -18.53 -9.57 -9.90
CA ASP A 41 -18.09 -8.91 -11.11
C ASP A 41 -18.12 -7.41 -10.81
N LEU A 42 -16.97 -6.87 -10.47
CA LEU A 42 -16.80 -5.46 -10.14
C LEU A 42 -17.24 -4.53 -11.28
N ARG A 43 -17.49 -5.07 -12.47
CA ARG A 43 -18.08 -4.38 -13.63
C ARG A 43 -19.62 -4.39 -13.59
N ASN A 44 -20.21 -5.26 -12.78
CA ASN A 44 -21.67 -5.35 -12.67
C ASN A 44 -22.14 -4.62 -11.40
N VAL A 45 -22.02 -3.29 -11.43
CA VAL A 45 -22.46 -2.36 -10.38
C VAL A 45 -23.97 -2.48 -10.09
N ALA A 46 -24.71 -3.25 -10.91
CA ALA A 46 -26.16 -3.33 -10.84
C ALA A 46 -26.72 -4.37 -9.85
N THR A 47 -25.92 -5.30 -9.33
CA THR A 47 -26.43 -6.43 -8.54
C THR A 47 -26.03 -6.41 -7.07
N ASP A 48 -24.97 -5.70 -6.69
CA ASP A 48 -24.61 -5.55 -5.28
C ASP A 48 -25.21 -4.24 -4.76
N SER A 49 -26.16 -4.37 -3.84
CA SER A 49 -26.61 -3.21 -3.08
C SER A 49 -25.40 -2.64 -2.34
N TRP A 50 -25.04 -1.37 -2.61
CA TRP A 50 -23.98 -0.67 -1.89
C TRP A 50 -24.21 -0.71 -0.36
N THR A 51 -25.48 -0.82 0.06
CA THR A 51 -25.88 -0.93 1.45
C THR A 51 -25.42 -2.25 2.08
N ASP A 52 -25.51 -3.37 1.36
CA ASP A 52 -25.09 -4.67 1.87
C ASP A 52 -23.56 -4.72 2.04
N VAL A 53 -22.87 -4.25 1.01
CA VAL A 53 -21.40 -4.17 1.04
C VAL A 53 -20.91 -3.24 2.15
N LEU A 54 -21.56 -2.09 2.31
CA LEU A 54 -21.19 -1.13 3.36
C LEU A 54 -21.36 -1.75 4.74
N ALA A 55 -22.44 -2.47 5.00
CA ALA A 55 -22.71 -3.12 6.28
C ALA A 55 -21.59 -4.14 6.63
N ASP A 56 -21.19 -4.96 5.68
CA ASP A 56 -20.13 -5.96 5.85
C ASP A 56 -18.77 -5.29 6.10
N VAL A 57 -18.44 -4.27 5.31
CA VAL A 57 -17.17 -3.52 5.47
C VAL A 57 -17.13 -2.77 6.80
N VAL A 58 -18.24 -2.18 7.24
CA VAL A 58 -18.32 -1.53 8.57
C VAL A 58 -18.12 -2.54 9.69
N THR A 59 -18.72 -3.73 9.57
CA THR A 59 -18.56 -4.80 10.57
C THR A 59 -17.11 -5.26 10.65
N LEU A 60 -16.46 -5.50 9.50
CA LEU A 60 -15.05 -5.83 9.43
C LEU A 60 -14.19 -4.71 10.02
N SER A 61 -14.41 -3.47 9.61
CA SER A 61 -13.66 -2.30 10.08
C SER A 61 -13.73 -2.15 11.59
N ARG A 62 -14.91 -2.36 12.18
CA ARG A 62 -15.11 -2.31 13.64
C ARG A 62 -14.25 -3.36 14.35
N GLY A 63 -14.14 -4.55 13.78
CA GLY A 63 -13.34 -5.64 14.35
C GLY A 63 -11.83 -5.40 14.28
N ILE A 64 -11.35 -4.69 13.26
CA ILE A 64 -9.91 -4.62 12.99
C ILE A 64 -9.28 -3.24 13.20
N CYS A 65 -10.04 -2.14 13.22
CA CYS A 65 -9.50 -0.77 13.23
C CYS A 65 -8.54 -0.47 14.40
N GLY A 66 -8.67 -1.18 15.53
CA GLY A 66 -7.80 -1.03 16.69
C GLY A 66 -6.54 -1.87 16.65
N THR A 67 -6.39 -2.78 15.69
CA THR A 67 -5.27 -3.71 15.61
C THR A 67 -4.02 -3.09 15.00
N GLU A 68 -2.86 -3.70 15.25
CA GLU A 68 -1.58 -3.26 14.69
C GLU A 68 -1.45 -3.54 13.18
N PHE A 69 -2.31 -4.39 12.62
CA PHE A 69 -2.37 -4.61 11.17
C PHE A 69 -2.92 -3.42 10.40
N VAL A 70 -3.63 -2.51 11.09
CA VAL A 70 -4.11 -1.27 10.47
C VAL A 70 -3.02 -0.20 10.58
N PRO A 71 -2.60 0.40 9.46
CA PRO A 71 -1.59 1.46 9.45
C PRO A 71 -1.93 2.60 10.41
N ALA A 72 -0.92 3.20 11.01
CA ALA A 72 -1.07 4.22 12.07
C ALA A 72 -1.99 5.38 11.66
N GLY A 73 -1.96 5.79 10.40
CA GLY A 73 -2.83 6.88 9.88
C GLY A 73 -4.32 6.55 9.81
N LEU A 74 -4.68 5.27 9.83
CA LEU A 74 -6.06 4.77 9.80
C LEU A 74 -6.48 4.17 11.14
N ARG A 75 -5.51 3.75 11.96
CA ARG A 75 -5.75 3.04 13.23
C ARG A 75 -6.59 3.88 14.19
N GLY A 76 -7.51 3.19 14.87
CA GLY A 76 -8.41 3.81 15.85
C GLY A 76 -9.60 4.55 15.24
N SER A 77 -9.69 4.65 13.90
CA SER A 77 -10.87 5.20 13.22
C SER A 77 -11.52 4.16 12.35
N MET A 78 -12.73 3.76 12.71
CA MET A 78 -13.57 2.86 11.93
C MET A 78 -13.90 3.48 10.57
N GLU A 79 -14.20 4.79 10.54
CA GLU A 79 -14.58 5.51 9.31
C GLU A 79 -13.45 5.53 8.30
N LYS A 80 -12.22 5.84 8.73
CA LYS A 80 -11.05 5.85 7.86
C LYS A 80 -10.73 4.43 7.34
N THR A 81 -10.82 3.43 8.23
CA THR A 81 -10.60 2.02 7.87
C THR A 81 -11.64 1.57 6.86
N THR A 82 -12.94 1.89 7.09
CA THR A 82 -14.03 1.61 6.15
C THR A 82 -13.80 2.27 4.80
N ALA A 83 -13.47 3.56 4.79
CA ALA A 83 -13.22 4.30 3.56
C ALA A 83 -12.05 3.72 2.75
N ALA A 84 -10.95 3.33 3.40
CA ALA A 84 -9.82 2.73 2.74
C ALA A 84 -10.16 1.36 2.13
N ILE A 85 -10.94 0.53 2.84
CA ILE A 85 -11.39 -0.78 2.33
C ILE A 85 -12.34 -0.59 1.14
N LEU A 86 -13.30 0.33 1.21
CA LEU A 86 -14.22 0.61 0.09
C LEU A 86 -13.46 1.12 -1.13
N TYR A 87 -12.54 2.06 -0.94
CA TYR A 87 -11.72 2.57 -2.04
C TYR A 87 -10.85 1.47 -2.66
N GLY A 88 -10.23 0.62 -1.82
CA GLY A 88 -9.47 -0.53 -2.32
C GLY A 88 -10.32 -1.53 -3.08
N ARG A 89 -11.58 -1.72 -2.67
CA ARG A 89 -12.52 -2.56 -3.40
C ARG A 89 -12.78 -2.06 -4.82
N GLU A 90 -12.92 -0.75 -5.02
CA GLU A 90 -13.07 -0.16 -6.34
C GLU A 90 -11.86 -0.45 -7.26
N LEU A 91 -10.70 -0.67 -6.65
CA LEU A 91 -9.46 -1.07 -7.33
C LEU A 91 -9.29 -2.59 -7.45
N GLY A 92 -10.28 -3.38 -7.02
CA GLY A 92 -10.19 -4.83 -6.99
C GLY A 92 -9.26 -5.39 -5.91
N LEU A 93 -8.93 -4.62 -4.88
CA LEU A 93 -8.06 -5.03 -3.79
C LEU A 93 -8.84 -5.70 -2.65
N PRO A 94 -8.36 -6.83 -2.10
CA PRO A 94 -8.88 -7.40 -0.86
C PRO A 94 -8.72 -6.43 0.33
N PRO A 95 -9.54 -6.52 1.39
CA PRO A 95 -9.57 -5.57 2.49
C PRO A 95 -8.21 -5.28 3.13
N MET A 96 -7.44 -6.30 3.46
CA MET A 96 -6.13 -6.14 4.11
C MET A 96 -5.10 -5.51 3.17
N THR A 97 -5.13 -5.89 1.89
CA THR A 97 -4.28 -5.28 0.86
C THR A 97 -4.66 -3.82 0.66
N ALA A 98 -5.95 -3.50 0.65
CA ALA A 98 -6.43 -2.13 0.57
C ALA A 98 -5.89 -1.25 1.70
N LEU A 99 -5.95 -1.74 2.94
CA LEU A 99 -5.41 -1.01 4.10
C LEU A 99 -3.91 -0.75 4.01
N GLY A 100 -3.14 -1.72 3.50
CA GLY A 100 -1.70 -1.57 3.31
C GLY A 100 -1.31 -0.70 2.12
N SER A 101 -2.18 -0.61 1.10
CA SER A 101 -1.87 0.06 -0.16
C SER A 101 -2.44 1.48 -0.26
N ILE A 102 -3.57 1.76 0.41
CA ILE A 102 -4.23 3.05 0.31
C ILE A 102 -3.76 3.97 1.44
N HIS A 103 -3.23 5.11 1.06
CA HIS A 103 -2.78 6.16 1.97
C HIS A 103 -3.57 7.44 1.74
N VAL A 104 -3.92 8.13 2.80
CA VAL A 104 -4.60 9.43 2.72
C VAL A 104 -3.62 10.51 3.17
N ILE A 105 -3.21 11.36 2.25
CA ILE A 105 -2.32 12.49 2.47
C ILE A 105 -3.07 13.77 2.11
N ASP A 106 -3.26 14.65 3.06
CA ASP A 106 -4.00 15.91 2.90
C ASP A 106 -5.39 15.73 2.26
N GLY A 107 -6.13 14.72 2.74
CA GLY A 107 -7.48 14.40 2.26
C GLY A 107 -7.53 13.74 0.87
N ARG A 108 -6.40 13.33 0.33
CA ARG A 108 -6.30 12.66 -0.97
C ARG A 108 -5.87 11.22 -0.80
N ALA A 109 -6.62 10.33 -1.43
CA ALA A 109 -6.21 8.94 -1.53
C ALA A 109 -5.07 8.82 -2.55
N GLY A 110 -4.07 8.05 -2.16
CA GLY A 110 -2.93 7.68 -3.01
C GLY A 110 -2.47 6.27 -2.71
N THR A 111 -1.64 5.75 -3.56
CA THR A 111 -1.02 4.43 -3.38
C THR A 111 0.46 4.50 -3.72
N SER A 112 1.26 3.56 -3.25
CA SER A 112 2.68 3.55 -3.62
C SER A 112 2.87 3.32 -5.12
N ALA A 113 3.97 3.80 -5.69
CA ALA A 113 4.31 3.49 -7.07
C ALA A 113 4.47 1.98 -7.31
N GLU A 114 4.88 1.23 -6.28
CA GLU A 114 4.93 -0.23 -6.31
C GLU A 114 3.53 -0.83 -6.46
N SER A 115 2.56 -0.39 -5.66
CA SER A 115 1.17 -0.82 -5.76
C SER A 115 0.56 -0.45 -7.11
N MET A 116 0.91 0.71 -7.69
CA MET A 116 0.49 1.05 -9.06
C MET A 116 0.99 0.03 -10.08
N ARG A 117 2.27 -0.40 -9.98
CA ARG A 117 2.78 -1.46 -10.85
C ARG A 117 2.02 -2.77 -10.68
N ALA A 118 1.72 -3.14 -9.43
CA ALA A 118 0.96 -4.34 -9.14
C ALA A 118 -0.45 -4.30 -9.77
N LEU A 119 -1.17 -3.18 -9.65
CA LEU A 119 -2.48 -2.99 -10.28
C LEU A 119 -2.42 -3.10 -11.81
N ILE A 120 -1.41 -2.49 -12.43
CA ILE A 120 -1.20 -2.55 -13.88
C ILE A 120 -0.96 -4.00 -14.34
N LEU A 121 -0.10 -4.74 -13.63
CA LEU A 121 0.18 -6.14 -13.93
C LEU A 121 -1.06 -7.03 -13.67
N GLN A 122 -1.80 -6.77 -12.58
CA GLN A 122 -3.05 -7.48 -12.27
C GLN A 122 -4.12 -7.30 -13.35
N ALA A 123 -4.16 -6.12 -13.97
CA ALA A 123 -5.04 -5.83 -15.11
C ALA A 123 -4.59 -6.55 -16.42
N GLY A 124 -3.49 -7.29 -16.38
CA GLY A 124 -2.95 -8.06 -17.50
C GLY A 124 -2.12 -7.24 -18.47
N HIS A 125 -1.67 -6.07 -18.05
CA HIS A 125 -0.72 -5.25 -18.81
C HIS A 125 0.72 -5.66 -18.49
N GLU A 126 1.66 -5.17 -19.24
CA GLU A 126 3.06 -5.52 -19.09
C GLU A 126 3.90 -4.30 -18.75
N LEU A 127 4.88 -4.50 -17.87
CA LEU A 127 5.84 -3.48 -17.47
C LEU A 127 7.26 -4.05 -17.53
N GLU A 128 8.19 -3.22 -17.95
CA GLU A 128 9.60 -3.54 -18.04
C GLU A 128 10.45 -2.38 -17.53
N ILE A 129 11.29 -2.64 -16.54
CA ILE A 129 12.28 -1.66 -16.07
C ILE A 129 13.51 -1.82 -16.96
N ARG A 130 13.71 -0.87 -17.87
CA ARG A 130 14.82 -0.91 -18.84
C ARG A 130 16.12 -0.32 -18.34
N GLU A 131 16.02 0.62 -17.40
CA GLU A 131 17.17 1.25 -16.79
C GLU A 131 16.83 1.69 -15.38
N MET A 132 17.68 1.40 -14.42
CA MET A 132 17.54 1.86 -13.03
C MET A 132 18.92 2.23 -12.48
N THR A 133 19.19 3.52 -12.39
CA THR A 133 20.43 4.08 -11.87
C THR A 133 20.13 5.19 -10.87
N THR A 134 21.12 5.68 -10.15
CA THR A 134 20.96 6.81 -9.22
C THR A 134 20.74 8.17 -9.92
N SER A 135 20.91 8.23 -11.24
CA SER A 135 20.74 9.44 -12.04
C SER A 135 19.55 9.38 -13.00
N ARG A 136 19.11 8.18 -13.36
CA ARG A 136 18.06 7.99 -14.38
C ARG A 136 17.34 6.66 -14.20
N CYS A 137 16.04 6.68 -14.43
CA CYS A 137 15.22 5.48 -14.55
C CYS A 137 14.41 5.53 -15.84
N ARG A 138 14.33 4.39 -16.54
CA ARG A 138 13.46 4.18 -17.71
C ARG A 138 12.58 2.97 -17.44
N ILE A 139 11.29 3.15 -17.58
CA ILE A 139 10.29 2.09 -17.49
C ILE A 139 9.45 2.10 -18.76
N ALA A 140 9.21 0.92 -19.31
CA ALA A 140 8.33 0.74 -20.45
C ALA A 140 7.07 -0.01 -20.04
N GLY A 141 5.96 0.30 -20.70
CA GLY A 141 4.70 -0.38 -20.50
C GLY A 141 4.06 -0.75 -21.84
N ARG A 142 3.30 -1.83 -21.81
CA ARG A 142 2.53 -2.31 -22.95
C ARG A 142 1.12 -2.69 -22.49
N ARG A 143 0.13 -2.18 -23.18
CA ARG A 143 -1.26 -2.56 -22.90
C ARG A 143 -1.53 -3.98 -23.39
N ARG A 144 -2.34 -4.72 -22.66
CA ARG A 144 -2.80 -6.04 -23.06
C ARG A 144 -3.40 -5.98 -24.48
N GLY A 145 -2.93 -6.85 -25.36
CA GLY A 145 -3.37 -6.92 -26.76
C GLY A 145 -2.74 -5.88 -27.68
N SER A 146 -1.81 -5.06 -27.21
CA SER A 146 -1.03 -4.12 -28.04
C SER A 146 0.38 -4.66 -28.23
N GLU A 147 0.96 -4.42 -29.39
CA GLU A 147 2.38 -4.72 -29.66
C GLU A 147 3.29 -3.54 -29.29
N SER A 148 2.73 -2.35 -29.16
CA SER A 148 3.50 -1.13 -28.96
C SER A 148 3.89 -0.94 -27.50
N TRP A 149 5.17 -0.67 -27.26
CA TRP A 149 5.71 -0.26 -25.97
C TRP A 149 5.79 1.27 -25.89
N THR A 150 5.41 1.81 -24.78
CA THR A 150 5.61 3.23 -24.46
C THR A 150 6.55 3.35 -23.27
N GLU A 151 7.48 4.28 -23.35
CA GLU A 151 8.46 4.51 -22.28
C GLU A 151 8.18 5.79 -21.52
N ALA A 152 8.45 5.73 -20.22
CA ALA A 152 8.58 6.90 -19.38
C ALA A 152 9.97 6.96 -18.76
N VAL A 153 10.51 8.16 -18.70
CA VAL A 153 11.84 8.43 -18.17
C VAL A 153 11.72 9.39 -17.01
N ALA A 154 12.49 9.16 -15.95
CA ALA A 154 12.72 10.11 -14.87
C ALA A 154 14.22 10.30 -14.71
N ALA A 155 14.69 11.53 -14.83
CA ALA A 155 16.09 11.89 -14.63
C ALA A 155 16.25 12.77 -13.39
N LYS A 156 17.25 12.51 -12.57
CA LYS A 156 17.52 13.26 -11.33
C LYS A 156 17.62 14.78 -11.59
N ALA A 157 18.22 15.16 -12.72
CA ALA A 157 18.38 16.56 -13.10
C ALA A 157 17.04 17.33 -13.23
N GLU A 158 15.93 16.63 -13.58
CA GLU A 158 14.59 17.24 -13.62
C GLU A 158 14.15 17.67 -12.21
N PHE A 159 14.44 16.84 -11.20
CA PHE A 159 14.02 17.03 -9.81
C PHE A 159 14.99 17.92 -9.01
N ASP A 160 16.24 18.06 -9.44
CA ASP A 160 17.21 18.99 -8.86
C ASP A 160 16.77 20.46 -8.98
N GLN A 161 15.87 20.77 -9.89
CA GLN A 161 15.30 22.10 -10.10
C GLN A 161 14.09 22.38 -9.20
N VAL A 162 13.48 21.34 -8.65
CA VAL A 162 12.29 21.46 -7.79
C VAL A 162 12.72 21.87 -6.38
N ARG A 163 12.08 22.93 -5.87
CA ARG A 163 12.30 23.44 -4.52
C ARG A 163 11.12 23.09 -3.63
N ILE A 164 11.40 22.61 -2.43
CA ILE A 164 10.43 22.37 -1.38
C ILE A 164 10.63 23.32 -0.22
N ARG A 165 9.53 23.65 0.48
CA ARG A 165 9.58 24.45 1.70
C ARG A 165 9.85 23.55 2.91
N THR A 166 10.73 24.00 3.79
CA THR A 166 11.03 23.37 5.07
C THR A 166 10.86 24.40 6.20
N ARG A 167 10.86 23.94 7.43
CA ARG A 167 10.80 24.86 8.60
C ARG A 167 11.99 25.83 8.65
N GLY A 168 13.13 25.47 8.06
CA GLY A 168 14.35 26.27 8.02
C GLY A 168 14.57 27.05 6.72
N GLY A 169 13.61 27.04 5.78
CA GLY A 169 13.77 27.73 4.50
C GLY A 169 13.35 26.90 3.29
N SER A 170 14.15 26.88 2.23
CA SER A 170 13.90 26.15 1.01
C SER A 170 15.10 25.27 0.66
N MET A 171 14.84 24.01 0.30
CA MET A 171 15.86 23.06 -0.16
C MET A 171 15.46 22.46 -1.52
N LYS A 172 16.39 21.82 -2.21
CA LYS A 172 16.06 21.05 -3.41
C LYS A 172 15.31 19.76 -3.01
N LEU A 173 14.39 19.33 -3.85
CA LEU A 173 13.68 18.07 -3.63
C LEU A 173 14.63 16.87 -3.48
N THR A 174 15.68 16.85 -4.30
CA THR A 174 16.70 15.79 -4.30
C THR A 174 17.64 15.80 -3.09
N GLU A 175 17.54 16.82 -2.23
CA GLU A 175 18.25 16.90 -0.95
C GLU A 175 17.46 16.28 0.21
N LYS A 176 16.19 15.88 0.02
CA LYS A 176 15.43 15.12 1.02
C LYS A 176 16.11 13.78 1.32
N ASP A 177 15.93 13.29 2.55
CA ASP A 177 16.57 12.05 3.01
C ASP A 177 16.23 10.84 2.13
N ASN A 178 14.98 10.71 1.71
CA ASN A 178 14.56 9.63 0.81
C ASN A 178 15.25 9.71 -0.57
N TRP A 179 15.39 10.91 -1.14
CA TRP A 179 16.10 11.14 -2.40
C TRP A 179 17.62 10.95 -2.28
N ARG A 180 18.19 11.31 -1.13
CA ARG A 180 19.63 11.13 -0.87
C ARG A 180 20.00 9.69 -0.62
N ASN A 181 19.17 8.97 0.15
CA ASN A 181 19.46 7.61 0.57
C ASN A 181 19.05 6.57 -0.50
N TRP A 182 17.95 6.85 -1.22
CA TRP A 182 17.34 5.92 -2.17
C TRP A 182 17.01 6.58 -3.52
N PRO A 183 18.01 7.20 -4.21
CA PRO A 183 17.74 7.97 -5.43
C PRO A 183 17.20 7.13 -6.57
N ALA A 184 17.66 5.89 -6.74
CA ALA A 184 17.19 5.01 -7.79
C ALA A 184 15.73 4.62 -7.62
N GLU A 185 15.31 4.30 -6.39
CA GLU A 185 13.94 3.97 -6.02
C GLU A 185 13.00 5.16 -6.21
N MET A 186 13.44 6.36 -5.82
CA MET A 186 12.68 7.58 -6.05
C MET A 186 12.49 7.86 -7.54
N LEU A 187 13.51 7.66 -8.37
CA LEU A 187 13.41 7.79 -9.81
C LEU A 187 12.49 6.72 -10.42
N LEU A 188 12.55 5.48 -9.91
CA LEU A 188 11.63 4.43 -10.33
C LEU A 188 10.18 4.78 -9.99
N ALA A 189 9.91 5.30 -8.80
CA ALA A 189 8.58 5.74 -8.40
C ALA A 189 8.07 6.85 -9.35
N ARG A 190 8.91 7.83 -9.69
CA ARG A 190 8.56 8.92 -10.62
C ARG A 190 8.29 8.44 -12.04
N ALA A 191 9.17 7.57 -12.57
CA ALA A 191 8.99 6.97 -13.89
C ALA A 191 7.71 6.13 -13.95
N THR A 192 7.46 5.30 -12.91
CA THR A 192 6.23 4.51 -12.78
C THR A 192 4.98 5.37 -12.81
N THR A 193 4.92 6.40 -11.98
CA THR A 193 3.74 7.27 -11.89
C THR A 193 3.50 8.01 -13.21
N ARG A 194 4.56 8.45 -13.88
CA ARG A 194 4.49 9.09 -15.21
C ARG A 194 3.90 8.12 -16.24
N LEU A 195 4.43 6.91 -16.31
CA LEU A 195 3.95 5.88 -17.22
C LEU A 195 2.49 5.49 -16.93
N ALA A 196 2.17 5.26 -15.65
CA ALA A 196 0.83 4.88 -15.21
C ALA A 196 -0.23 5.90 -15.64
N ARG A 197 0.05 7.19 -15.47
CA ARG A 197 -0.86 8.27 -15.92
C ARG A 197 -0.96 8.39 -17.43
N MET A 198 0.12 8.14 -18.16
CA MET A 198 0.12 8.23 -19.63
C MET A 198 -0.64 7.09 -20.29
N MET A 199 -0.50 5.86 -19.75
CA MET A 199 -0.97 4.67 -20.43
C MET A 199 -2.07 3.89 -19.72
N PHE A 200 -2.14 3.99 -18.40
CA PHE A 200 -2.96 3.14 -17.55
C PHE A 200 -3.87 3.96 -16.62
N ALA A 201 -4.31 5.11 -17.09
CA ALA A 201 -5.17 6.01 -16.31
C ALA A 201 -6.49 5.35 -15.89
N ASP A 202 -7.00 4.45 -16.71
CA ASP A 202 -8.15 3.60 -16.45
C ASP A 202 -7.92 2.55 -15.35
N VAL A 203 -6.68 2.12 -15.14
CA VAL A 203 -6.31 1.15 -14.09
C VAL A 203 -6.09 1.86 -12.75
N ILE A 204 -5.43 3.01 -12.79
CA ILE A 204 -5.07 3.75 -11.56
C ILE A 204 -6.14 4.77 -11.13
N HIS A 205 -7.23 4.94 -11.91
CA HIS A 205 -8.36 5.83 -11.59
C HIS A 205 -7.93 7.25 -11.14
N GLY A 206 -6.87 7.79 -11.75
CA GLY A 206 -6.34 9.11 -11.43
C GLY A 206 -5.60 9.24 -10.10
N MET A 207 -5.35 8.14 -9.39
CA MET A 207 -4.56 8.17 -8.16
C MET A 207 -3.16 8.74 -8.38
N ARG A 208 -2.65 9.37 -7.33
CA ARG A 208 -1.26 9.80 -7.26
C ARG A 208 -0.45 8.82 -6.43
N SER A 209 0.86 8.79 -6.68
CA SER A 209 1.72 8.03 -5.78
C SER A 209 1.90 8.75 -4.45
N THR A 210 2.10 7.96 -3.38
CA THR A 210 2.37 8.49 -2.04
C THR A 210 3.64 9.34 -2.02
N GLU A 211 4.64 8.96 -2.80
CA GLU A 211 5.88 9.69 -2.97
C GLU A 211 5.64 11.08 -3.59
N GLU A 212 4.75 11.16 -4.59
CA GLU A 212 4.34 12.44 -5.18
C GLU A 212 3.54 13.30 -4.21
N LEU A 213 2.55 12.72 -3.54
CA LEU A 213 1.72 13.44 -2.59
C LEU A 213 2.55 14.02 -1.44
N SER A 214 3.48 13.23 -0.90
CA SER A 214 4.40 13.67 0.14
C SER A 214 5.25 14.86 -0.30
N ASP A 215 5.78 14.81 -1.53
CA ASP A 215 6.60 15.90 -2.05
C ASP A 215 5.77 17.16 -2.35
N MET A 216 4.53 17.01 -2.80
CA MET A 216 3.61 18.14 -3.07
C MET A 216 3.19 18.88 -1.80
N THR A 217 2.93 18.16 -0.72
CA THR A 217 2.60 18.75 0.59
C THR A 217 3.72 19.67 1.08
N GLU A 218 4.96 19.28 0.92
CA GLU A 218 6.11 20.07 1.31
C GLU A 218 6.40 21.24 0.37
N THR A 219 6.03 21.16 -0.91
CA THR A 219 6.16 22.29 -1.85
C THR A 219 5.12 23.37 -1.63
N GLY A 220 4.10 23.13 -0.81
CA GLY A 220 2.96 24.03 -0.64
C GLY A 220 2.10 24.13 -1.91
N GLN A 221 2.31 23.23 -2.85
CA GLN A 221 1.61 23.16 -4.13
C GLN A 221 0.40 22.20 -4.02
N ALA A 222 -0.39 22.35 -2.92
CA ALA A 222 -1.71 21.74 -2.89
C ALA A 222 -2.51 22.37 -4.04
N PRO A 223 -2.95 21.61 -5.08
CA PRO A 223 -3.91 22.16 -6.02
C PRO A 223 -5.12 22.58 -5.20
N ALA A 224 -5.61 23.79 -5.47
CA ALA A 224 -6.79 24.33 -4.84
C ALA A 224 -7.89 23.26 -4.80
N ALA A 225 -8.19 22.75 -3.61
CA ALA A 225 -9.44 22.05 -3.39
C ALA A 225 -10.51 23.06 -3.77
N GLY A 226 -11.33 22.73 -4.78
CA GLY A 226 -12.47 23.56 -5.12
C GLY A 226 -13.22 23.85 -3.81
N ARG A 227 -13.19 25.09 -3.36
CA ARG A 227 -14.12 25.56 -2.37
C ARG A 227 -15.50 25.29 -2.97
N ALA A 228 -16.15 24.22 -2.50
CA ALA A 228 -17.58 24.15 -2.56
C ALA A 228 -18.04 25.32 -1.67
N ASP A 229 -18.38 26.39 -2.33
CA ASP A 229 -19.11 27.50 -1.75
C ASP A 229 -20.44 26.89 -1.26
N ALA A 230 -20.50 26.61 0.04
CA ALA A 230 -21.74 26.21 0.68
C ALA A 230 -22.65 27.45 0.65
N GLY A 231 -23.33 27.60 -0.49
CA GLY A 231 -24.34 28.60 -0.68
C GLY A 231 -25.31 28.55 0.50
N GLN A 232 -25.32 29.61 1.25
CA GLN A 232 -26.26 29.92 2.31
C GLN A 232 -27.66 29.87 1.69
N VAL A 233 -28.43 28.84 2.01
CA VAL A 233 -29.86 28.77 1.63
C VAL A 233 -30.58 29.79 2.51
N PRO A 234 -31.22 30.81 1.96
CA PRO A 234 -32.03 31.74 2.76
C PRO A 234 -33.27 31.00 3.31
N ALA A 235 -33.55 31.21 4.58
CA ALA A 235 -34.75 30.68 5.23
C ALA A 235 -36.02 31.21 4.57
N PRO A 236 -37.07 30.39 4.40
CA PRO A 236 -38.35 30.84 3.88
C PRO A 236 -39.07 31.76 4.94
N ALA A 237 -39.70 32.82 4.43
CA ALA A 237 -40.51 33.75 5.18
C ALA A 237 -41.84 33.13 5.67
#